data_cb5f08f636294618710243b92ed8bccb
#
_entry.id   cb5f08f636294618710243b92ed8bccb
#
_cell.length_a   1.000
_cell.length_b   1.000
_cell.length_c   1.000
_cell.angle_alpha   90.00
_cell.angle_beta   90.00
_cell.angle_gamma   90.00
#
_symmetry.space_group_name_H-M   'P 1'
#
loop_
_entity.id
_entity.type
_entity.pdbx_description
1 polymer ?
#
loop_
_entity_poly.entity_id
_entity_poly.type
_entity_poly.pdbx_seq_one_letter_code
_entity_poly.pdbx_strand_id
1 'polypeptide(L)'
;VLAGPGLYALHCMSIPTRTVPVPASLAAIASRVERRLADVLDAEIDRWGALDRDLVEPLTTLRRFVVSSGKRLRPAFCYWGFVGAGGDPDDPAIVDAGAAFELLQAFALVHDDVMDGSSMRRGARTVHLGYGDRHLLEGWRGEARRFGEGVAILIGDLAHVYADSFLRAAPPAAAAIWNELRIELNVGQYLDVLGTVRGATDLASARRIARYKSGKYTIERPLHVGAAYAGRYEDLHEALSRYGDPLGEAFQLRDDMLGAFGDASVTGKPVGDDLREGKPTSLLAIASSRATGEQRALLALVGSQDLTARDIAAIQGVFVDTGAVSELEATIHHLAAEAIDAIDQAPICDDARGALVELAEYVAWRER
;
A
#
# COMPACT_ATOMS: atom_id res chain seq x y z
N VAL A 1 -50.05 -1.42 -18.83
CA VAL A 1 -49.50 -1.92 -17.56
C VAL A 1 -48.00 -2.09 -17.77
N LEU A 2 -47.25 -1.09 -17.38
CA LEU A 2 -45.79 -1.10 -17.43
C LEU A 2 -45.29 -1.65 -16.10
N ALA A 3 -44.57 -2.77 -16.14
CA ALA A 3 -43.86 -3.33 -14.98
C ALA A 3 -42.74 -2.37 -14.55
N GLY A 4 -42.78 -1.87 -13.32
CA GLY A 4 -41.78 -1.01 -12.75
C GLY A 4 -40.45 -1.77 -12.52
N PRO A 5 -39.33 -1.06 -12.50
CA PRO A 5 -38.03 -1.65 -12.22
C PRO A 5 -38.02 -2.17 -10.78
N GLY A 6 -37.62 -3.45 -10.63
CA GLY A 6 -37.49 -4.11 -9.33
C GLY A 6 -36.56 -3.30 -8.40
N LEU A 7 -37.01 -3.13 -7.16
CA LEU A 7 -36.20 -2.65 -6.06
C LEU A 7 -35.02 -3.61 -5.87
N TYR A 8 -33.84 -3.23 -6.33
CA TYR A 8 -32.61 -3.84 -5.86
C TYR A 8 -32.46 -3.48 -4.38
N ALA A 9 -32.71 -4.45 -3.52
CA ALA A 9 -32.47 -4.29 -2.10
C ALA A 9 -31.01 -3.91 -1.89
N LEU A 10 -30.77 -2.79 -1.21
CA LEU A 10 -29.47 -2.34 -0.73
C LEU A 10 -28.95 -3.35 0.32
N HIS A 11 -28.56 -4.54 -0.14
CA HIS A 11 -27.70 -5.40 0.63
C HIS A 11 -26.28 -5.01 0.24
N CYS A 12 -25.54 -4.47 1.20
CA CYS A 12 -24.09 -4.39 1.11
C CYS A 12 -23.61 -5.82 0.84
N MET A 13 -23.21 -6.13 -0.41
CA MET A 13 -22.73 -7.46 -0.77
C MET A 13 -21.35 -7.61 -0.15
N SER A 14 -21.30 -8.23 1.03
CA SER A 14 -20.05 -8.65 1.64
C SER A 14 -19.49 -9.83 0.86
N ILE A 15 -18.25 -9.69 0.38
CA ILE A 15 -17.51 -10.83 -0.16
C ILE A 15 -17.30 -11.82 0.99
N PRO A 16 -17.50 -13.15 0.80
CA PRO A 16 -17.20 -14.14 1.83
C PRO A 16 -15.70 -14.13 2.10
N THR A 17 -15.30 -13.51 3.21
CA THR A 17 -13.91 -13.42 3.63
C THR A 17 -13.64 -14.42 4.76
N ARG A 18 -12.54 -15.15 4.63
CA ARG A 18 -11.99 -15.94 5.73
C ARG A 18 -11.12 -15.01 6.56
N THR A 19 -11.59 -14.57 7.73
CA THR A 19 -10.81 -13.71 8.62
C THR A 19 -9.58 -14.46 9.12
N VAL A 20 -8.40 -14.04 8.72
CA VAL A 20 -7.13 -14.54 9.26
C VAL A 20 -6.64 -13.53 10.31
N PRO A 21 -6.34 -13.98 11.54
CA PRO A 21 -5.81 -13.09 12.57
C PRO A 21 -4.45 -12.54 12.14
N VAL A 22 -4.13 -11.33 12.62
CA VAL A 22 -2.80 -10.74 12.39
C VAL A 22 -1.74 -11.66 13.02
N PRO A 23 -0.74 -12.14 12.25
CA PRO A 23 0.31 -13.02 12.77
C PRO A 23 1.04 -12.42 13.97
N ALA A 24 1.32 -13.23 14.98
CA ALA A 24 2.02 -12.78 16.19
C ALA A 24 3.44 -12.27 15.86
N SER A 25 4.11 -12.91 14.91
CA SER A 25 5.41 -12.49 14.38
C SER A 25 5.37 -11.07 13.79
N LEU A 26 4.32 -10.74 13.05
CA LEU A 26 4.11 -9.38 12.52
C LEU A 26 3.94 -8.36 13.64
N ALA A 27 3.12 -8.65 14.67
CA ALA A 27 2.88 -7.74 15.77
C ALA A 27 4.16 -7.44 16.59
N ALA A 28 5.01 -8.43 16.82
CA ALA A 28 6.26 -8.28 17.55
C ALA A 28 7.25 -7.35 16.82
N ILE A 29 7.37 -7.49 15.49
CA ILE A 29 8.25 -6.66 14.65
C ILE A 29 7.69 -5.24 14.56
N ALA A 30 6.38 -5.10 14.38
CA ALA A 30 5.72 -3.82 14.29
C ALA A 30 6.03 -2.93 15.51
N SER A 31 5.93 -3.48 16.73
CA SER A 31 6.22 -2.75 17.97
C SER A 31 7.67 -2.30 18.10
N ARG A 32 8.65 -3.06 17.59
CA ARG A 32 10.07 -2.67 17.58
C ARG A 32 10.31 -1.48 16.67
N VAL A 33 9.77 -1.56 15.45
CA VAL A 33 9.89 -0.51 14.44
C VAL A 33 9.17 0.76 14.86
N GLU A 34 7.96 0.65 15.43
CA GLU A 34 7.19 1.80 15.89
C GLU A 34 7.90 2.57 17.01
N ARG A 35 8.45 1.86 18.01
CA ARG A 35 9.27 2.52 19.05
C ARG A 35 10.45 3.24 18.45
N ARG A 36 11.21 2.58 17.56
CA ARG A 36 12.38 3.17 16.94
C ARG A 36 12.05 4.43 16.12
N LEU A 37 10.96 4.42 15.38
CA LEU A 37 10.46 5.58 14.63
C LEU A 37 10.04 6.72 15.58
N ALA A 38 9.32 6.39 16.65
CA ALA A 38 8.90 7.37 17.64
C ALA A 38 10.12 8.05 18.27
N ASP A 39 11.09 7.26 18.76
CA ASP A 39 12.29 7.79 19.43
C ASP A 39 13.09 8.74 18.52
N VAL A 40 13.29 8.37 17.24
CA VAL A 40 14.05 9.21 16.30
C VAL A 40 13.27 10.46 15.93
N LEU A 41 11.98 10.34 15.63
CA LEU A 41 11.20 11.51 15.21
C LEU A 41 10.93 12.46 16.37
N ASP A 42 10.79 11.97 17.62
CA ASP A 42 10.70 12.83 18.81
C ASP A 42 12.00 13.63 19.02
N ALA A 43 13.16 12.98 18.87
CA ALA A 43 14.45 13.68 18.94
C ALA A 43 14.61 14.72 17.83
N GLU A 44 14.12 14.45 16.62
CA GLU A 44 14.15 15.43 15.51
C GLU A 44 13.18 16.60 15.75
N ILE A 45 12.00 16.35 16.32
CA ILE A 45 11.06 17.41 16.73
C ILE A 45 11.72 18.34 17.76
N ASP A 46 12.36 17.78 18.78
CA ASP A 46 13.06 18.55 19.81
C ASP A 46 14.23 19.36 19.20
N ARG A 47 15.02 18.74 18.36
CA ARG A 47 16.17 19.37 17.70
C ARG A 47 15.78 20.57 16.83
N TRP A 48 14.79 20.40 15.97
CA TRP A 48 14.34 21.44 15.06
C TRP A 48 13.49 22.50 15.76
N GLY A 49 12.67 22.09 16.73
CA GLY A 49 11.87 23.00 17.56
C GLY A 49 12.70 23.92 18.43
N ALA A 50 13.91 23.50 18.82
CA ALA A 50 14.88 24.39 19.51
C ALA A 50 15.44 25.48 18.59
N LEU A 51 15.44 25.29 17.27
CA LEU A 51 15.87 26.26 16.28
C LEU A 51 14.74 27.22 15.89
N ASP A 52 13.57 26.66 15.61
CA ASP A 52 12.37 27.40 15.21
C ASP A 52 11.11 26.63 15.54
N ARG A 53 10.16 27.29 16.24
CA ARG A 53 8.88 26.68 16.67
C ARG A 53 7.98 26.29 15.50
N ASP A 54 8.10 26.95 14.36
CA ASP A 54 7.29 26.65 13.16
C ASP A 54 7.68 25.32 12.53
N LEU A 55 8.87 24.79 12.85
CA LEU A 55 9.35 23.48 12.36
C LEU A 55 8.78 22.30 13.14
N VAL A 56 8.20 22.52 14.31
CA VAL A 56 7.63 21.45 15.16
C VAL A 56 6.45 20.77 14.48
N GLU A 57 5.57 21.53 13.86
CA GLU A 57 4.31 21.00 13.33
C GLU A 57 4.47 20.04 12.14
N PRO A 58 5.25 20.36 11.09
CA PRO A 58 5.43 19.41 9.98
C PRO A 58 6.07 18.11 10.44
N LEU A 59 7.02 18.14 11.39
CA LEU A 59 7.63 16.94 11.97
C LEU A 59 6.64 16.15 12.84
N THR A 60 5.82 16.84 13.64
CA THR A 60 4.75 16.22 14.43
C THR A 60 3.71 15.55 13.51
N THR A 61 3.40 16.18 12.39
CA THR A 61 2.50 15.61 11.37
C THR A 61 3.11 14.36 10.76
N LEU A 62 4.39 14.37 10.37
CA LEU A 62 5.11 13.20 9.88
C LEU A 62 5.11 12.08 10.93
N ARG A 63 5.50 12.39 12.17
CA ARG A 63 5.52 11.44 13.28
C ARG A 63 4.15 10.77 13.47
N ARG A 64 3.10 11.58 13.58
CA ARG A 64 1.73 11.07 13.72
C ARG A 64 1.35 10.17 12.55
N PHE A 65 1.68 10.56 11.31
CA PHE A 65 1.36 9.78 10.10
C PHE A 65 2.08 8.43 10.09
N VAL A 66 3.34 8.38 10.47
CA VAL A 66 4.17 7.16 10.44
C VAL A 66 3.82 6.22 11.59
N VAL A 67 3.61 6.76 12.81
CA VAL A 67 3.32 5.95 14.01
C VAL A 67 1.84 5.54 14.09
N SER A 68 0.92 6.29 13.44
CA SER A 68 -0.49 5.89 13.35
C SER A 68 -0.62 4.58 12.57
N SER A 69 -1.68 3.86 12.79
CA SER A 69 -2.02 2.53 12.28
C SER A 69 -1.38 2.12 10.93
N GLY A 70 -0.80 0.92 10.88
CA GLY A 70 -0.27 0.28 9.68
C GLY A 70 0.01 -1.18 9.95
N LYS A 71 -0.10 -2.04 8.93
CA LYS A 71 0.13 -3.48 9.05
C LYS A 71 1.60 -3.85 9.24
N ARG A 72 2.52 -2.91 8.95
CA ARG A 72 3.98 -3.11 9.04
C ARG A 72 4.50 -4.33 8.24
N LEU A 73 3.86 -4.62 7.11
CA LEU A 73 4.23 -5.76 6.27
C LEU A 73 5.66 -5.64 5.70
N ARG A 74 6.03 -4.44 5.23
CA ARG A 74 7.37 -4.19 4.66
C ARG A 74 8.49 -4.44 5.67
N PRO A 75 8.42 -3.90 6.89
CA PRO A 75 9.32 -4.27 7.96
C PRO A 75 9.36 -5.77 8.26
N ALA A 76 8.20 -6.44 8.24
CA ALA A 76 8.12 -7.87 8.51
C ALA A 76 8.82 -8.70 7.41
N PHE A 77 8.56 -8.41 6.14
CA PHE A 77 9.25 -9.09 5.04
C PHE A 77 10.75 -8.82 5.05
N CYS A 78 11.19 -7.60 5.35
CA CYS A 78 12.60 -7.27 5.49
C CYS A 78 13.25 -8.06 6.63
N TYR A 79 12.61 -8.12 7.79
CA TYR A 79 13.07 -8.86 8.95
C TYR A 79 13.16 -10.37 8.67
N TRP A 80 12.12 -10.96 8.10
CA TRP A 80 12.11 -12.40 7.83
C TRP A 80 13.04 -12.79 6.67
N GLY A 81 13.29 -11.89 5.72
CA GLY A 81 14.35 -12.05 4.73
C GLY A 81 15.74 -12.09 5.38
N PHE A 82 15.97 -11.24 6.40
CA PHE A 82 17.22 -11.19 7.16
C PHE A 82 17.41 -12.44 8.04
N VAL A 83 16.42 -12.79 8.86
CA VAL A 83 16.47 -13.96 9.74
C VAL A 83 16.57 -15.25 8.91
N GLY A 84 15.79 -15.35 7.83
CA GLY A 84 15.84 -16.49 6.91
C GLY A 84 17.20 -16.70 6.25
N ALA A 85 17.92 -15.62 6.06
CA ALA A 85 19.30 -15.62 5.57
C ALA A 85 20.34 -15.91 6.67
N GLY A 86 19.94 -16.15 7.91
CA GLY A 86 20.82 -16.45 9.05
C GLY A 86 21.27 -15.20 9.82
N GLY A 87 20.62 -14.05 9.63
CA GLY A 87 20.87 -12.85 10.41
C GLY A 87 20.40 -12.99 11.87
N ASP A 88 21.04 -12.28 12.79
CA ASP A 88 20.69 -12.24 14.20
C ASP A 88 19.34 -11.49 14.41
N PRO A 89 18.28 -12.14 14.90
CA PRO A 89 16.98 -11.51 15.10
C PRO A 89 17.00 -10.29 16.02
N ASP A 90 18.02 -10.14 16.87
CA ASP A 90 18.18 -9.01 17.79
C ASP A 90 19.05 -7.86 17.25
N ASP A 91 19.62 -8.00 16.04
CA ASP A 91 20.40 -6.93 15.42
C ASP A 91 19.56 -5.65 15.24
N PRO A 92 19.97 -4.51 15.81
CA PRO A 92 19.25 -3.26 15.66
C PRO A 92 19.23 -2.73 14.20
N ALA A 93 20.21 -3.13 13.38
CA ALA A 93 20.29 -2.66 11.99
C ALA A 93 19.09 -3.09 11.16
N ILE A 94 18.50 -4.28 11.42
CA ILE A 94 17.32 -4.73 10.69
C ILE A 94 16.05 -3.98 11.14
N VAL A 95 16.01 -3.51 12.38
CA VAL A 95 14.93 -2.64 12.86
C VAL A 95 15.01 -1.27 12.18
N ASP A 96 16.23 -0.73 12.03
CA ASP A 96 16.47 0.52 11.29
C ASP A 96 16.08 0.37 9.80
N ALA A 97 16.40 -0.74 9.16
CA ALA A 97 15.93 -1.03 7.80
C ALA A 97 14.39 -1.09 7.72
N GLY A 98 13.74 -1.72 8.70
CA GLY A 98 12.27 -1.73 8.82
C GLY A 98 11.68 -0.33 8.99
N ALA A 99 12.31 0.53 9.81
CA ALA A 99 11.92 1.91 9.98
C ALA A 99 12.05 2.74 8.69
N ALA A 100 13.12 2.50 7.91
CA ALA A 100 13.30 3.12 6.60
C ALA A 100 12.16 2.77 5.64
N PHE A 101 11.70 1.52 5.60
CA PHE A 101 10.54 1.12 4.79
C PHE A 101 9.25 1.82 5.19
N GLU A 102 9.00 2.05 6.47
CA GLU A 102 7.80 2.76 6.91
C GLU A 102 7.85 4.27 6.57
N LEU A 103 9.02 4.89 6.65
CA LEU A 103 9.21 6.27 6.21
C LEU A 103 9.06 6.40 4.69
N LEU A 104 9.61 5.46 3.92
CA LEU A 104 9.41 5.42 2.46
C LEU A 104 7.93 5.22 2.12
N GLN A 105 7.21 4.40 2.89
CA GLN A 105 5.76 4.25 2.75
C GLN A 105 5.01 5.55 3.07
N ALA A 106 5.44 6.30 4.08
CA ALA A 106 4.85 7.59 4.41
C ALA A 106 5.05 8.61 3.26
N PHE A 107 6.28 8.68 2.72
CA PHE A 107 6.57 9.46 1.51
C PHE A 107 5.61 9.10 0.37
N ALA A 108 5.54 7.81 0.01
CA ALA A 108 4.71 7.34 -1.10
C ALA A 108 3.23 7.68 -0.90
N LEU A 109 2.68 7.45 0.31
CA LEU A 109 1.26 7.71 0.59
C LEU A 109 0.92 9.20 0.64
N VAL A 110 1.79 10.05 1.22
CA VAL A 110 1.54 11.50 1.30
C VAL A 110 1.57 12.14 -0.09
N HIS A 111 2.49 11.69 -0.96
CA HIS A 111 2.55 12.17 -2.34
C HIS A 111 1.42 11.62 -3.20
N ASP A 112 1.07 10.34 -3.05
CA ASP A 112 -0.09 9.69 -3.70
C ASP A 112 -1.38 10.45 -3.40
N ASP A 113 -1.62 10.80 -2.12
CA ASP A 113 -2.81 11.57 -1.71
C ASP A 113 -2.91 12.94 -2.41
N VAL A 114 -1.78 13.60 -2.68
CA VAL A 114 -1.74 14.85 -3.45
C VAL A 114 -2.03 14.62 -4.92
N MET A 115 -1.41 13.58 -5.53
CA MET A 115 -1.57 13.27 -6.96
C MET A 115 -2.98 12.80 -7.29
N ASP A 116 -3.60 12.00 -6.41
CA ASP A 116 -4.95 11.43 -6.59
C ASP A 116 -6.05 12.40 -6.12
N GLY A 117 -5.68 13.45 -5.33
CA GLY A 117 -6.65 14.35 -4.70
C GLY A 117 -7.48 13.66 -3.62
N SER A 118 -6.96 12.60 -3.00
CA SER A 118 -7.65 11.79 -2.00
C SER A 118 -8.04 12.62 -0.77
N SER A 119 -9.27 12.43 -0.26
CA SER A 119 -9.78 13.23 0.86
C SER A 119 -9.45 12.65 2.24
N MET A 120 -9.32 11.32 2.33
CA MET A 120 -9.14 10.58 3.56
C MET A 120 -8.04 9.54 3.43
N ARG A 121 -7.26 9.34 4.50
CA ARG A 121 -6.26 8.28 4.64
C ARG A 121 -6.27 7.72 6.06
N ARG A 122 -6.44 6.41 6.21
CA ARG A 122 -6.46 5.74 7.53
C ARG A 122 -7.49 6.35 8.52
N GLY A 123 -8.66 6.73 8.03
CA GLY A 123 -9.72 7.32 8.84
C GLY A 123 -9.52 8.79 9.22
N ALA A 124 -8.45 9.44 8.72
CA ALA A 124 -8.17 10.85 8.94
C ALA A 124 -8.11 11.64 7.62
N ARG A 125 -8.28 12.95 7.71
CA ARG A 125 -8.05 13.85 6.57
C ARG A 125 -6.62 13.72 6.06
N THR A 126 -6.46 13.72 4.73
CA THR A 126 -5.14 13.72 4.10
C THR A 126 -4.31 14.95 4.49
N VAL A 127 -2.99 14.83 4.47
CA VAL A 127 -2.08 15.89 4.92
C VAL A 127 -2.32 17.20 4.17
N HIS A 128 -2.42 17.14 2.84
CA HIS A 128 -2.61 18.32 2.01
C HIS A 128 -3.92 19.06 2.32
N LEU A 129 -5.01 18.34 2.56
CA LEU A 129 -6.29 18.96 2.91
C LEU A 129 -6.27 19.53 4.34
N GLY A 130 -5.64 18.83 5.29
CA GLY A 130 -5.51 19.31 6.66
C GLY A 130 -4.77 20.66 6.74
N TYR A 131 -3.69 20.82 5.97
CA TYR A 131 -2.98 22.10 5.87
C TYR A 131 -3.76 23.16 5.08
N GLY A 132 -4.53 22.74 4.06
CA GLY A 132 -5.44 23.65 3.36
C GLY A 132 -6.53 24.20 4.29
N ASP A 133 -7.16 23.35 5.10
CA ASP A 133 -8.17 23.75 6.08
C ASP A 133 -7.56 24.73 7.12
N ARG A 134 -6.37 24.44 7.61
CA ARG A 134 -5.65 25.32 8.53
C ARG A 134 -5.37 26.68 7.91
N HIS A 135 -4.89 26.72 6.65
CA HIS A 135 -4.66 28.00 5.94
C HIS A 135 -5.91 28.88 5.94
N LEU A 136 -7.09 28.29 5.72
CA LEU A 136 -8.38 28.99 5.73
C LEU A 136 -8.73 29.49 7.14
N LEU A 137 -8.54 28.65 8.17
CA LEU A 137 -8.83 28.99 9.56
C LEU A 137 -7.98 30.16 10.07
N GLU A 138 -6.69 30.18 9.72
CA GLU A 138 -5.74 31.22 10.13
C GLU A 138 -5.83 32.49 9.27
N GLY A 139 -6.63 32.47 8.21
CA GLY A 139 -6.81 33.61 7.31
C GLY A 139 -5.49 34.00 6.57
N TRP A 140 -4.63 33.02 6.27
CA TRP A 140 -3.35 33.28 5.61
C TRP A 140 -3.55 33.73 4.15
N ARG A 141 -2.52 34.38 3.58
CA ARG A 141 -2.55 34.88 2.21
C ARG A 141 -2.31 33.77 1.19
N GLY A 142 -2.93 33.89 0.03
CA GLY A 142 -2.73 33.00 -1.11
C GLY A 142 -3.80 31.91 -1.20
N GLU A 143 -3.53 30.90 -1.97
CA GLU A 143 -4.45 29.80 -2.26
C GLU A 143 -4.23 28.65 -1.25
N ALA A 144 -5.25 28.33 -0.47
CA ALA A 144 -5.21 27.31 0.58
C ALA A 144 -4.83 25.92 0.04
N ARG A 145 -5.37 25.54 -1.12
CA ARG A 145 -5.06 24.26 -1.77
C ARG A 145 -3.56 24.16 -2.11
N ARG A 146 -2.99 25.19 -2.77
CA ARG A 146 -1.55 25.18 -3.13
C ARG A 146 -0.66 25.15 -1.91
N PHE A 147 -1.04 25.86 -0.83
CA PHE A 147 -0.31 25.78 0.43
C PHE A 147 -0.33 24.36 0.99
N GLY A 148 -1.51 23.74 1.07
CA GLY A 148 -1.65 22.38 1.58
C GLY A 148 -0.88 21.35 0.76
N GLU A 149 -0.98 21.39 -0.57
CA GLU A 149 -0.22 20.54 -1.48
C GLU A 149 1.31 20.74 -1.32
N GLY A 150 1.76 21.99 -1.24
CA GLY A 150 3.18 22.30 -1.05
C GLY A 150 3.73 21.78 0.27
N VAL A 151 2.98 21.92 1.38
CA VAL A 151 3.41 21.39 2.68
C VAL A 151 3.41 19.84 2.67
N ALA A 152 2.42 19.21 2.05
CA ALA A 152 2.38 17.76 1.95
C ALA A 152 3.57 17.19 1.15
N ILE A 153 3.94 17.83 0.04
CA ILE A 153 5.14 17.47 -0.73
C ILE A 153 6.38 17.54 0.17
N LEU A 154 6.58 18.65 0.92
CA LEU A 154 7.72 18.80 1.81
C LEU A 154 7.75 17.77 2.95
N ILE A 155 6.59 17.40 3.52
CA ILE A 155 6.49 16.35 4.55
C ILE A 155 6.85 14.98 3.95
N GLY A 156 6.41 14.69 2.72
CA GLY A 156 6.82 13.50 2.00
C GLY A 156 8.33 13.45 1.75
N ASP A 157 8.92 14.57 1.29
CA ASP A 157 10.38 14.68 1.08
C ASP A 157 11.16 14.47 2.38
N LEU A 158 10.70 15.04 3.51
CA LEU A 158 11.29 14.80 4.83
C LEU A 158 11.25 13.30 5.19
N ALA A 159 10.12 12.62 4.95
CA ALA A 159 10.02 11.19 5.19
C ALA A 159 11.05 10.41 4.36
N HIS A 160 11.23 10.78 3.09
CA HIS A 160 12.18 10.14 2.19
C HIS A 160 13.64 10.35 2.65
N VAL A 161 13.99 11.56 3.07
CA VAL A 161 15.34 11.89 3.59
C VAL A 161 15.62 11.14 4.90
N TYR A 162 14.63 11.08 5.81
CA TYR A 162 14.80 10.31 7.05
C TYR A 162 14.90 8.80 6.78
N ALA A 163 14.20 8.26 5.76
CA ALA A 163 14.37 6.87 5.36
C ALA A 163 15.83 6.55 4.98
N ASP A 164 16.45 7.41 4.17
CA ASP A 164 17.87 7.27 3.83
C ASP A 164 18.80 7.40 5.05
N SER A 165 18.42 8.21 6.03
CA SER A 165 19.21 8.38 7.25
C SER A 165 19.29 7.10 8.08
N PHE A 166 18.24 6.29 8.10
CA PHE A 166 18.23 4.96 8.73
C PHE A 166 19.12 3.93 8.02
N LEU A 167 19.33 4.10 6.73
CA LEU A 167 20.13 3.17 5.90
C LEU A 167 21.57 3.63 5.67
N ARG A 168 22.04 4.65 6.39
CA ARG A 168 23.40 5.21 6.20
C ARG A 168 24.52 4.19 6.37
N ALA A 169 24.31 3.19 7.24
CA ALA A 169 25.27 2.10 7.49
C ALA A 169 24.88 0.80 6.77
N ALA A 170 23.98 0.83 5.81
CA ALA A 170 23.54 -0.34 5.07
C ALA A 170 24.71 -0.97 4.27
N PRO A 171 24.77 -2.31 4.19
CA PRO A 171 25.70 -2.97 3.28
C PRO A 171 25.51 -2.50 1.83
N PRO A 172 26.58 -2.47 1.01
CA PRO A 172 26.50 -1.98 -0.37
C PRO A 172 25.41 -2.67 -1.21
N ALA A 173 25.23 -3.98 -1.06
CA ALA A 173 24.17 -4.73 -1.75
C ALA A 173 22.78 -4.26 -1.33
N ALA A 174 22.54 -4.07 -0.02
CA ALA A 174 21.26 -3.55 0.47
C ALA A 174 20.99 -2.12 -0.02
N ALA A 175 22.02 -1.25 -0.03
CA ALA A 175 21.91 0.09 -0.58
C ALA A 175 21.59 0.11 -2.08
N ALA A 176 22.17 -0.80 -2.86
CA ALA A 176 21.88 -0.95 -4.29
C ALA A 176 20.42 -1.38 -4.52
N ILE A 177 19.92 -2.37 -3.77
CA ILE A 177 18.53 -2.82 -3.83
C ILE A 177 17.58 -1.69 -3.41
N TRP A 178 17.92 -0.94 -2.35
CA TRP A 178 17.17 0.22 -1.90
C TRP A 178 17.04 1.31 -2.96
N ASN A 179 18.09 1.57 -3.72
CA ASN A 179 18.04 2.52 -4.82
C ASN A 179 17.14 2.01 -5.96
N GLU A 180 17.28 0.75 -6.34
CA GLU A 180 16.46 0.15 -7.41
C GLU A 180 14.98 0.15 -7.05
N LEU A 181 14.62 -0.26 -5.84
CA LEU A 181 13.20 -0.27 -5.42
C LEU A 181 12.56 1.13 -5.45
N ARG A 182 13.32 2.19 -5.13
CA ARG A 182 12.80 3.56 -5.20
C ARG A 182 12.58 4.02 -6.63
N ILE A 183 13.45 3.60 -7.55
CA ILE A 183 13.24 3.83 -8.99
C ILE A 183 11.98 3.08 -9.46
N GLU A 184 11.85 1.80 -9.13
CA GLU A 184 10.69 0.97 -9.47
C GLU A 184 9.39 1.57 -8.92
N LEU A 185 9.38 2.04 -7.67
CA LEU A 185 8.24 2.70 -7.03
C LEU A 185 7.80 3.96 -7.80
N ASN A 186 8.76 4.83 -8.16
CA ASN A 186 8.47 6.06 -8.91
C ASN A 186 7.99 5.75 -10.34
N VAL A 187 8.58 4.77 -11.01
CA VAL A 187 8.10 4.29 -12.32
C VAL A 187 6.67 3.75 -12.21
N GLY A 188 6.39 2.96 -11.18
CA GLY A 188 5.06 2.43 -10.90
C GLY A 188 4.03 3.54 -10.68
N GLN A 189 4.38 4.55 -9.88
CA GLN A 189 3.52 5.71 -9.64
C GLN A 189 3.26 6.52 -10.92
N TYR A 190 4.29 6.74 -11.74
CA TYR A 190 4.10 7.40 -13.04
C TYR A 190 3.15 6.62 -13.96
N LEU A 191 3.28 5.29 -14.00
CA LEU A 191 2.40 4.45 -14.80
C LEU A 191 0.95 4.48 -14.29
N ASP A 192 0.73 4.59 -12.99
CA ASP A 192 -0.59 4.71 -12.37
C ASP A 192 -1.27 6.03 -12.76
N VAL A 193 -0.58 7.16 -12.56
CA VAL A 193 -1.07 8.48 -12.98
C VAL A 193 -1.37 8.50 -14.48
N LEU A 194 -0.49 7.96 -15.31
CA LEU A 194 -0.69 7.89 -16.76
C LEU A 194 -1.86 6.99 -17.13
N GLY A 195 -2.01 5.85 -16.45
CA GLY A 195 -3.08 4.89 -16.65
C GLY A 195 -4.46 5.50 -16.36
N THR A 196 -4.56 6.23 -15.24
CA THR A 196 -5.75 6.95 -14.83
C THR A 196 -6.17 7.98 -15.89
N VAL A 197 -5.24 8.84 -16.35
CA VAL A 197 -5.52 9.88 -17.34
C VAL A 197 -5.92 9.28 -18.71
N ARG A 198 -5.35 8.14 -19.07
CA ARG A 198 -5.68 7.43 -20.33
C ARG A 198 -6.95 6.60 -20.26
N GLY A 199 -7.52 6.41 -19.09
CA GLY A 199 -8.64 5.49 -18.89
C GLY A 199 -8.24 4.05 -19.26
N ALA A 200 -7.04 3.61 -18.87
CA ALA A 200 -6.53 2.28 -19.21
C ALA A 200 -7.41 1.21 -18.59
N THR A 201 -8.00 0.34 -19.42
CA THR A 201 -8.88 -0.76 -18.97
C THR A 201 -8.37 -2.13 -19.42
N ASP A 202 -7.11 -2.23 -19.84
CA ASP A 202 -6.51 -3.52 -20.20
C ASP A 202 -5.78 -4.16 -19.02
N LEU A 203 -5.93 -5.47 -18.90
CA LEU A 203 -5.39 -6.26 -17.77
C LEU A 203 -3.85 -6.23 -17.71
N ALA A 204 -3.17 -6.20 -18.86
CA ALA A 204 -1.71 -6.20 -18.88
C ALA A 204 -1.14 -4.90 -18.30
N SER A 205 -1.76 -3.75 -18.58
CA SER A 205 -1.40 -2.46 -18.00
C SER A 205 -1.69 -2.42 -16.50
N ALA A 206 -2.87 -2.89 -16.07
CA ALA A 206 -3.23 -2.96 -14.65
C ALA A 206 -2.22 -3.81 -13.85
N ARG A 207 -1.89 -5.01 -14.32
CA ARG A 207 -0.90 -5.90 -13.67
C ARG A 207 0.50 -5.29 -13.63
N ARG A 208 0.92 -4.59 -14.69
CA ARG A 208 2.22 -3.90 -14.72
C ARG A 208 2.29 -2.78 -13.69
N ILE A 209 1.24 -1.96 -13.56
CA ILE A 209 1.15 -0.92 -12.54
C ILE A 209 1.22 -1.56 -11.15
N ALA A 210 0.39 -2.56 -10.89
CA ALA A 210 0.35 -3.31 -9.64
C ALA A 210 1.72 -3.85 -9.22
N ARG A 211 2.46 -4.44 -10.17
CA ARG A 211 3.79 -5.00 -9.93
C ARG A 211 4.79 -3.96 -9.47
N TYR A 212 4.91 -2.83 -10.18
CA TYR A 212 5.93 -1.81 -9.87
C TYR A 212 5.52 -0.87 -8.75
N LYS A 213 4.25 -0.44 -8.70
CA LYS A 213 3.78 0.48 -7.67
C LYS A 213 3.71 -0.19 -6.30
N SER A 214 3.35 -1.48 -6.22
CA SER A 214 3.01 -2.12 -4.95
C SER A 214 3.70 -3.45 -4.70
N GLY A 215 3.66 -4.40 -5.63
CA GLY A 215 4.09 -5.78 -5.41
C GLY A 215 5.56 -5.90 -5.03
N LYS A 216 6.45 -5.42 -5.87
CA LYS A 216 7.89 -5.45 -5.63
C LYS A 216 8.29 -4.69 -4.38
N TYR A 217 7.77 -3.48 -4.24
CA TYR A 217 8.07 -2.59 -3.14
C TYR A 217 7.56 -3.12 -1.78
N THR A 218 6.47 -3.86 -1.75
CA THR A 218 5.87 -4.33 -0.50
C THR A 218 6.45 -5.65 0.00
N ILE A 219 6.85 -6.55 -0.90
CA ILE A 219 7.20 -7.93 -0.54
C ILE A 219 8.59 -8.31 -1.05
N GLU A 220 8.82 -8.33 -2.36
CA GLU A 220 10.05 -8.85 -2.95
C GLU A 220 11.29 -8.07 -2.50
N ARG A 221 11.28 -6.75 -2.65
CA ARG A 221 12.43 -5.91 -2.33
C ARG A 221 12.74 -5.82 -0.83
N PRO A 222 11.77 -5.76 0.08
CA PRO A 222 12.02 -5.92 1.51
C PRO A 222 12.74 -7.23 1.87
N LEU A 223 12.32 -8.37 1.31
CA LEU A 223 13.01 -9.66 1.49
C LEU A 223 14.46 -9.60 1.00
N HIS A 224 14.67 -9.02 -0.19
CA HIS A 224 16.00 -8.86 -0.76
C HIS A 224 16.91 -7.97 0.09
N VAL A 225 16.39 -6.84 0.60
CA VAL A 225 17.15 -5.97 1.51
C VAL A 225 17.52 -6.74 2.78
N GLY A 226 16.58 -7.50 3.37
CA GLY A 226 16.86 -8.34 4.52
C GLY A 226 17.98 -9.36 4.25
N ALA A 227 17.89 -10.11 3.16
CA ALA A 227 18.92 -11.07 2.77
C ALA A 227 20.28 -10.40 2.50
N ALA A 228 20.27 -9.18 1.96
CA ALA A 228 21.50 -8.40 1.73
C ALA A 228 22.15 -7.92 3.02
N TYR A 229 21.36 -7.58 4.04
CA TYR A 229 21.89 -7.26 5.39
C TYR A 229 22.57 -8.46 6.05
N ALA A 230 22.08 -9.69 5.79
CA ALA A 230 22.72 -10.93 6.22
C ALA A 230 23.89 -11.38 5.32
N GLY A 231 24.21 -10.66 4.26
CA GLY A 231 25.26 -11.00 3.31
C GLY A 231 24.96 -12.20 2.39
N ARG A 232 23.68 -12.60 2.27
CA ARG A 232 23.22 -13.79 1.53
C ARG A 232 22.33 -13.47 0.31
N TYR A 233 22.35 -12.22 -0.17
CA TYR A 233 21.51 -11.80 -1.30
C TYR A 233 21.75 -12.65 -2.55
N GLU A 234 23.00 -12.84 -2.94
CA GLU A 234 23.35 -13.59 -4.16
C GLU A 234 22.88 -15.05 -4.13
N ASP A 235 22.84 -15.65 -2.94
CA ASP A 235 22.42 -17.04 -2.75
C ASP A 235 20.88 -17.19 -2.73
N LEU A 236 20.15 -16.15 -2.31
CA LEU A 236 18.74 -16.26 -1.96
C LEU A 236 17.80 -15.46 -2.87
N HIS A 237 18.31 -14.50 -3.65
CA HIS A 237 17.47 -13.55 -4.39
C HIS A 237 16.47 -14.24 -5.33
N GLU A 238 16.89 -15.31 -6.04
CA GLU A 238 15.98 -16.05 -6.92
C GLU A 238 14.86 -16.79 -6.16
N ALA A 239 15.21 -17.41 -5.02
CA ALA A 239 14.21 -18.10 -4.19
C ALA A 239 13.22 -17.12 -3.56
N LEU A 240 13.72 -15.98 -3.08
CA LEU A 240 12.90 -14.92 -2.51
C LEU A 240 12.06 -14.20 -3.57
N SER A 241 12.52 -14.08 -4.82
CA SER A 241 11.71 -13.56 -5.92
C SER A 241 10.60 -14.51 -6.31
N ARG A 242 10.84 -15.83 -6.35
CA ARG A 242 9.78 -16.83 -6.62
C ARG A 242 8.66 -16.80 -5.60
N TYR A 243 8.95 -16.40 -4.36
CA TYR A 243 7.93 -16.14 -3.35
C TYR A 243 7.34 -14.73 -3.48
N GLY A 244 8.19 -13.71 -3.64
CA GLY A 244 7.81 -12.31 -3.55
C GLY A 244 7.01 -11.78 -4.73
N ASP A 245 7.32 -12.21 -5.96
CA ASP A 245 6.62 -11.78 -7.17
C ASP A 245 5.13 -12.19 -7.17
N PRO A 246 4.77 -13.49 -7.01
CA PRO A 246 3.36 -13.88 -6.99
C PRO A 246 2.61 -13.33 -5.78
N LEU A 247 3.22 -13.32 -4.60
CA LEU A 247 2.58 -12.77 -3.41
C LEU A 247 2.40 -11.25 -3.51
N GLY A 248 3.32 -10.54 -4.14
CA GLY A 248 3.21 -9.11 -4.43
C GLY A 248 2.06 -8.79 -5.37
N GLU A 249 1.81 -9.62 -6.37
CA GLU A 249 0.63 -9.51 -7.21
C GLU A 249 -0.65 -9.80 -6.42
N ALA A 250 -0.70 -10.89 -5.67
CA ALA A 250 -1.84 -11.23 -4.80
C ALA A 250 -2.17 -10.10 -3.81
N PHE A 251 -1.14 -9.45 -3.25
CA PHE A 251 -1.27 -8.29 -2.37
C PHE A 251 -2.05 -7.16 -3.05
N GLN A 252 -1.66 -6.78 -4.28
CA GLN A 252 -2.32 -5.69 -4.99
C GLN A 252 -3.73 -6.06 -5.45
N LEU A 253 -3.93 -7.28 -5.96
CA LEU A 253 -5.28 -7.74 -6.32
C LEU A 253 -6.23 -7.70 -5.12
N ARG A 254 -5.75 -8.03 -3.93
CA ARG A 254 -6.52 -7.90 -2.69
C ARG A 254 -6.79 -6.44 -2.34
N ASP A 255 -5.84 -5.53 -2.53
CA ASP A 255 -6.07 -4.09 -2.33
C ASP A 255 -7.09 -3.54 -3.34
N ASP A 256 -7.06 -3.93 -4.61
CA ASP A 256 -8.05 -3.56 -5.63
C ASP A 256 -9.47 -3.99 -5.20
N MET A 257 -9.60 -5.22 -4.66
CA MET A 257 -10.86 -5.71 -4.12
C MET A 257 -11.34 -4.89 -2.92
N LEU A 258 -10.45 -4.58 -1.99
CA LEU A 258 -10.76 -3.77 -0.82
C LEU A 258 -11.08 -2.30 -1.19
N GLY A 259 -10.43 -1.74 -2.20
CA GLY A 259 -10.73 -0.40 -2.72
C GLY A 259 -12.11 -0.28 -3.34
N ALA A 260 -12.60 -1.36 -3.97
CA ALA A 260 -13.92 -1.39 -4.59
C ALA A 260 -15.06 -1.78 -3.62
N PHE A 261 -14.82 -2.70 -2.68
CA PHE A 261 -15.84 -3.33 -1.83
C PHE A 261 -15.63 -3.15 -0.33
N GLY A 262 -14.44 -2.69 0.10
CA GLY A 262 -14.07 -2.63 1.52
C GLY A 262 -14.98 -1.71 2.33
N ASP A 263 -15.24 -2.11 3.59
CA ASP A 263 -15.96 -1.29 4.55
C ASP A 263 -15.10 -0.08 4.97
N ALA A 264 -15.66 1.12 4.92
CA ALA A 264 -14.96 2.35 5.30
C ALA A 264 -14.44 2.34 6.75
N SER A 265 -15.16 1.66 7.66
CA SER A 265 -14.74 1.51 9.07
C SER A 265 -13.50 0.65 9.23
N VAL A 266 -13.21 -0.21 8.24
CA VAL A 266 -12.10 -1.15 8.23
C VAL A 266 -10.93 -0.62 7.39
N THR A 267 -11.22 -0.09 6.20
CA THR A 267 -10.20 0.41 5.26
C THR A 267 -9.71 1.81 5.59
N GLY A 268 -10.51 2.60 6.32
CA GLY A 268 -10.23 4.01 6.63
C GLY A 268 -10.33 4.94 5.42
N LYS A 269 -10.93 4.47 4.30
CA LYS A 269 -11.27 5.24 3.10
C LYS A 269 -12.77 5.12 2.81
N PRO A 270 -13.39 6.10 2.13
CA PRO A 270 -14.78 5.97 1.66
C PRO A 270 -14.95 4.75 0.75
N VAL A 271 -16.10 4.07 0.85
CA VAL A 271 -16.43 2.95 -0.05
C VAL A 271 -16.39 3.43 -1.50
N GLY A 272 -15.69 2.67 -2.38
CA GLY A 272 -15.57 2.99 -3.80
C GLY A 272 -14.68 4.22 -4.09
N ASP A 273 -13.74 4.54 -3.22
CA ASP A 273 -12.80 5.65 -3.44
C ASP A 273 -11.98 5.44 -4.71
N ASP A 274 -11.45 4.23 -4.92
CA ASP A 274 -10.72 3.87 -6.14
C ASP A 274 -11.59 3.98 -7.41
N LEU A 275 -12.92 3.81 -7.28
CA LEU A 275 -13.85 4.02 -8.40
C LEU A 275 -14.01 5.51 -8.74
N ARG A 276 -14.01 6.38 -7.73
CA ARG A 276 -14.04 7.84 -7.95
C ARG A 276 -12.73 8.37 -8.52
N GLU A 277 -11.60 7.84 -8.04
CA GLU A 277 -10.27 8.16 -8.52
C GLU A 277 -10.03 7.64 -9.96
N GLY A 278 -10.82 6.67 -10.43
CA GLY A 278 -10.71 6.10 -11.76
C GLY A 278 -9.47 5.21 -11.95
N LYS A 279 -9.04 4.55 -10.87
CA LYS A 279 -7.83 3.71 -10.91
C LYS A 279 -7.96 2.56 -11.89
N PRO A 280 -6.91 2.31 -12.71
CA PRO A 280 -6.88 1.22 -13.68
C PRO A 280 -6.60 -0.13 -12.98
N THR A 281 -7.58 -0.64 -12.23
CA THR A 281 -7.46 -1.89 -11.48
C THR A 281 -7.68 -3.12 -12.36
N SER A 282 -7.12 -4.27 -11.93
CA SER A 282 -7.38 -5.56 -12.59
C SER A 282 -8.87 -5.94 -12.55
N LEU A 283 -9.59 -5.56 -11.49
CA LEU A 283 -11.03 -5.76 -11.35
C LEU A 283 -11.80 -5.04 -12.46
N LEU A 284 -11.50 -3.75 -12.68
CA LEU A 284 -12.11 -2.94 -13.74
C LEU A 284 -11.78 -3.49 -15.13
N ALA A 285 -10.55 -3.92 -15.36
CA ALA A 285 -10.09 -4.45 -16.64
C ALA A 285 -10.85 -5.73 -17.03
N ILE A 286 -10.98 -6.69 -16.10
CA ILE A 286 -11.71 -7.94 -16.33
C ILE A 286 -13.19 -7.65 -16.60
N ALA A 287 -13.84 -6.83 -15.76
CA ALA A 287 -15.23 -6.47 -15.92
C ALA A 287 -15.47 -5.78 -17.27
N SER A 288 -14.64 -4.83 -17.65
CA SER A 288 -14.76 -4.09 -18.92
C SER A 288 -14.68 -5.00 -20.14
N SER A 289 -13.84 -6.04 -20.10
CA SER A 289 -13.69 -7.01 -21.19
C SER A 289 -14.93 -7.87 -21.43
N ARG A 290 -15.78 -8.05 -20.39
CA ARG A 290 -16.94 -8.96 -20.38
C ARG A 290 -18.28 -8.24 -20.37
N ALA A 291 -18.28 -6.95 -20.07
CA ALA A 291 -19.48 -6.15 -19.88
C ALA A 291 -20.38 -6.11 -21.11
N THR A 292 -21.70 -6.17 -20.89
CA THR A 292 -22.73 -5.89 -21.91
C THR A 292 -22.79 -4.39 -22.23
N GLY A 293 -23.64 -3.97 -23.19
CA GLY A 293 -23.81 -2.56 -23.53
C GLY A 293 -24.27 -1.71 -22.35
N GLU A 294 -25.23 -2.18 -21.54
CA GLU A 294 -25.73 -1.50 -20.36
C GLU A 294 -24.67 -1.44 -19.24
N GLN A 295 -24.00 -2.56 -19.01
CA GLN A 295 -22.92 -2.63 -18.02
C GLN A 295 -21.75 -1.72 -18.39
N ARG A 296 -21.39 -1.60 -19.67
CA ARG A 296 -20.36 -0.63 -20.12
C ARG A 296 -20.73 0.80 -19.84
N ALA A 297 -22.02 1.17 -19.96
CA ALA A 297 -22.46 2.51 -19.61
C ALA A 297 -22.28 2.82 -18.10
N LEU A 298 -22.47 1.82 -17.21
CA LEU A 298 -22.18 1.96 -15.79
C LEU A 298 -20.67 2.05 -15.51
N LEU A 299 -19.87 1.19 -16.14
CA LEU A 299 -18.40 1.24 -15.97
C LEU A 299 -17.79 2.55 -16.51
N ALA A 300 -18.42 3.20 -17.48
CA ALA A 300 -17.98 4.50 -17.98
C ALA A 300 -18.11 5.65 -16.98
N LEU A 301 -18.84 5.44 -15.85
CA LEU A 301 -18.92 6.40 -14.75
C LEU A 301 -17.69 6.38 -13.86
N VAL A 302 -16.87 5.33 -13.89
CA VAL A 302 -15.63 5.22 -13.11
C VAL A 302 -14.69 6.38 -13.46
N GLY A 303 -14.15 7.04 -12.45
CA GLY A 303 -13.36 8.26 -12.58
C GLY A 303 -14.18 9.55 -12.35
N SER A 304 -15.50 9.45 -12.11
CA SER A 304 -16.31 10.60 -11.74
C SER A 304 -16.26 10.83 -10.23
N GLN A 305 -15.88 12.05 -9.83
CA GLN A 305 -15.86 12.44 -8.41
C GLN A 305 -17.28 12.51 -7.80
N ASP A 306 -18.32 12.64 -8.65
CA ASP A 306 -19.73 12.79 -8.22
C ASP A 306 -20.47 11.44 -8.08
N LEU A 307 -19.76 10.30 -8.11
CA LEU A 307 -20.37 8.98 -7.94
C LEU A 307 -21.17 8.91 -6.64
N THR A 308 -22.48 8.65 -6.77
CA THR A 308 -23.34 8.41 -5.62
C THR A 308 -23.16 6.99 -5.07
N ALA A 309 -23.65 6.74 -3.84
CA ALA A 309 -23.66 5.39 -3.28
C ALA A 309 -24.43 4.39 -4.17
N ARG A 310 -25.45 4.85 -4.90
CA ARG A 310 -26.22 4.02 -5.85
C ARG A 310 -25.39 3.66 -7.08
N ASP A 311 -24.61 4.59 -7.61
CA ASP A 311 -23.74 4.34 -8.76
C ASP A 311 -22.63 3.35 -8.40
N ILE A 312 -22.03 3.53 -7.22
CA ILE A 312 -21.00 2.60 -6.68
C ILE A 312 -21.60 1.20 -6.55
N ALA A 313 -22.77 1.05 -5.94
CA ALA A 313 -23.43 -0.24 -5.80
C ALA A 313 -23.77 -0.88 -7.16
N ALA A 314 -24.17 -0.08 -8.14
CA ALA A 314 -24.44 -0.57 -9.51
C ALA A 314 -23.14 -1.06 -10.19
N ILE A 315 -22.03 -0.33 -10.07
CA ILE A 315 -20.72 -0.72 -10.59
C ILE A 315 -20.22 -2.00 -9.88
N GLN A 316 -20.35 -2.09 -8.56
CA GLN A 316 -20.03 -3.31 -7.81
C GLN A 316 -20.87 -4.51 -8.30
N GLY A 317 -22.15 -4.31 -8.60
CA GLY A 317 -23.01 -5.31 -9.23
C GLY A 317 -22.44 -5.81 -10.57
N VAL A 318 -21.96 -4.90 -11.42
CA VAL A 318 -21.30 -5.28 -12.70
C VAL A 318 -20.05 -6.14 -12.45
N PHE A 319 -19.24 -5.82 -11.45
CA PHE A 319 -18.05 -6.63 -11.12
C PHE A 319 -18.41 -8.06 -10.72
N VAL A 320 -19.52 -8.23 -10.00
CA VAL A 320 -20.03 -9.56 -9.62
C VAL A 320 -20.62 -10.29 -10.83
N ASP A 321 -21.52 -9.64 -11.57
CA ASP A 321 -22.24 -10.24 -12.70
C ASP A 321 -21.31 -10.66 -13.85
N THR A 322 -20.22 -9.94 -14.08
CA THR A 322 -19.21 -10.28 -15.09
C THR A 322 -18.27 -11.40 -14.63
N GLY A 323 -18.34 -11.82 -13.36
CA GLY A 323 -17.45 -12.80 -12.76
C GLY A 323 -16.05 -12.28 -12.46
N ALA A 324 -15.81 -10.97 -12.54
CA ALA A 324 -14.51 -10.35 -12.26
C ALA A 324 -14.05 -10.59 -10.82
N VAL A 325 -14.98 -10.49 -9.85
CA VAL A 325 -14.71 -10.77 -8.44
C VAL A 325 -14.23 -12.21 -8.24
N SER A 326 -14.97 -13.18 -8.79
CA SER A 326 -14.64 -14.61 -8.63
C SER A 326 -13.30 -14.98 -9.27
N GLU A 327 -12.96 -14.35 -10.41
CA GLU A 327 -11.68 -14.58 -11.07
C GLU A 327 -10.52 -13.99 -10.26
N LEU A 328 -10.67 -12.77 -9.72
CA LEU A 328 -9.66 -12.19 -8.87
C LEU A 328 -9.42 -13.02 -7.59
N GLU A 329 -10.47 -13.45 -6.92
CA GLU A 329 -10.35 -14.34 -5.75
C GLU A 329 -9.59 -15.63 -6.09
N ALA A 330 -9.95 -16.29 -7.19
CA ALA A 330 -9.26 -17.50 -7.64
C ALA A 330 -7.77 -17.23 -7.96
N THR A 331 -7.49 -16.09 -8.58
CA THR A 331 -6.11 -15.65 -8.90
C THR A 331 -5.30 -15.38 -7.63
N ILE A 332 -5.87 -14.65 -6.65
CA ILE A 332 -5.22 -14.37 -5.36
C ILE A 332 -4.84 -15.68 -4.65
N HIS A 333 -5.76 -16.64 -4.61
CA HIS A 333 -5.51 -17.94 -3.96
C HIS A 333 -4.43 -18.75 -4.68
N HIS A 334 -4.44 -18.75 -6.01
CA HIS A 334 -3.42 -19.43 -6.81
C HIS A 334 -2.03 -18.84 -6.58
N LEU A 335 -1.92 -17.51 -6.64
CA LEU A 335 -0.65 -16.80 -6.44
C LEU A 335 -0.11 -16.98 -5.01
N ALA A 336 -0.99 -16.97 -3.99
CA ALA A 336 -0.58 -17.24 -2.62
C ALA A 336 -0.09 -18.68 -2.44
N ALA A 337 -0.75 -19.67 -3.05
CA ALA A 337 -0.30 -21.07 -3.03
C ALA A 337 1.05 -21.23 -3.73
N GLU A 338 1.25 -20.59 -4.90
CA GLU A 338 2.53 -20.59 -5.62
C GLU A 338 3.65 -20.01 -4.76
N ALA A 339 3.38 -18.90 -4.06
CA ALA A 339 4.35 -18.31 -3.14
C ALA A 339 4.70 -19.25 -1.98
N ILE A 340 3.71 -19.90 -1.36
CA ILE A 340 3.93 -20.86 -0.27
C ILE A 340 4.77 -22.04 -0.76
N ASP A 341 4.45 -22.63 -1.91
CA ASP A 341 5.22 -23.72 -2.49
C ASP A 341 6.68 -23.32 -2.78
N ALA A 342 6.90 -22.05 -3.21
CA ALA A 342 8.22 -21.53 -3.48
C ALA A 342 9.05 -21.35 -2.19
N ILE A 343 8.44 -20.83 -1.11
CA ILE A 343 9.17 -20.61 0.14
C ILE A 343 9.46 -21.90 0.90
N ASP A 344 8.62 -22.91 0.75
CA ASP A 344 8.86 -24.25 1.31
C ASP A 344 10.14 -24.90 0.76
N GLN A 345 10.51 -24.56 -0.46
CA GLN A 345 11.72 -25.07 -1.12
C GLN A 345 12.95 -24.14 -0.96
N ALA A 346 12.77 -22.96 -0.37
CA ALA A 346 13.86 -21.99 -0.23
C ALA A 346 14.89 -22.43 0.83
N PRO A 347 16.18 -22.19 0.62
CA PRO A 347 17.24 -22.57 1.58
C PRO A 347 17.36 -21.54 2.72
N ILE A 348 16.29 -21.36 3.49
CA ILE A 348 16.17 -20.48 4.65
C ILE A 348 15.88 -21.28 5.93
N CYS A 349 16.03 -20.66 7.10
CA CYS A 349 15.72 -21.32 8.37
C CYS A 349 14.20 -21.55 8.54
N ASP A 350 13.86 -22.57 9.34
CA ASP A 350 12.45 -23.02 9.51
C ASP A 350 11.56 -21.96 10.18
N ASP A 351 12.09 -21.18 11.12
CA ASP A 351 11.34 -20.09 11.78
C ASP A 351 10.90 -19.02 10.76
N ALA A 352 11.80 -18.61 9.87
CA ALA A 352 11.48 -17.66 8.81
C ALA A 352 10.53 -18.26 7.78
N ARG A 353 10.71 -19.54 7.43
CA ARG A 353 9.80 -20.27 6.54
C ARG A 353 8.36 -20.25 7.09
N GLY A 354 8.18 -20.66 8.36
CA GLY A 354 6.87 -20.66 9.00
C GLY A 354 6.23 -19.27 9.03
N ALA A 355 6.99 -18.24 9.38
CA ALA A 355 6.51 -16.87 9.41
C ALA A 355 6.12 -16.33 8.02
N LEU A 356 6.88 -16.68 6.97
CA LEU A 356 6.58 -16.26 5.59
C LEU A 356 5.34 -16.97 5.05
N VAL A 357 5.10 -18.24 5.42
CA VAL A 357 3.83 -18.93 5.09
C VAL A 357 2.65 -18.23 5.76
N GLU A 358 2.72 -17.93 7.07
CA GLU A 358 1.66 -17.16 7.77
C GLU A 358 1.41 -15.79 7.14
N LEU A 359 2.48 -15.09 6.72
CA LEU A 359 2.36 -13.80 6.04
C LEU A 359 1.71 -13.93 4.66
N ALA A 360 1.99 -14.99 3.91
CA ALA A 360 1.33 -15.25 2.62
C ALA A 360 -0.17 -15.48 2.79
N GLU A 361 -0.56 -16.31 3.75
CA GLU A 361 -1.97 -16.52 4.10
C GLU A 361 -2.63 -15.21 4.54
N TYR A 362 -1.98 -14.44 5.40
CA TYR A 362 -2.51 -13.15 5.86
C TYR A 362 -2.70 -12.17 4.69
N VAL A 363 -1.74 -12.06 3.77
CA VAL A 363 -1.86 -11.20 2.57
C VAL A 363 -3.04 -11.60 1.70
N ALA A 364 -3.23 -12.89 1.46
CA ALA A 364 -4.30 -13.39 0.60
C ALA A 364 -5.70 -13.18 1.19
N TRP A 365 -5.85 -13.29 2.53
CA TRP A 365 -7.15 -13.34 3.19
C TRP A 365 -7.50 -12.12 4.04
N ARG A 366 -6.64 -11.10 4.10
CA ARG A 366 -6.92 -9.91 4.92
C ARG A 366 -8.17 -9.16 4.48
N GLU A 367 -8.86 -8.59 5.45
CA GLU A 367 -10.04 -7.74 5.26
C GLU A 367 -9.73 -6.24 5.28
N ARG A 368 -8.50 -5.86 5.64
CA ARG A 368 -8.04 -4.47 5.77
C ARG A 368 -6.58 -4.31 5.34
#